data_967e7cbe84fa7f53ca2f5dba37048da0
#
_entry.id   967e7cbe84fa7f53ca2f5dba37048da0
#
_cell.length_a   1.000
_cell.length_b   1.000
_cell.length_c   1.000
_cell.angle_alpha   90.00
_cell.angle_beta   90.00
_cell.angle_gamma   90.00
#
_symmetry.space_group_name_H-M   'P 1'
#
loop_
_entity.id
_entity.type
_entity.pdbx_description
1 polymer ?
#
loop_
_entity_poly.entity_id
_entity_poly.type
_entity_poly.pdbx_seq_one_letter_code
_entity_poly.pdbx_strand_id
1 'polypeptide(L)'
;MATFDKAKVHREFWNAVNMSAAHLWEWLETDESRKVGWKGPDGKGSGESIGHASGRRIIVLLGKKADELSDDDYAHMRKVVGYVHRHRAQRPENIYTSRWRYSLMNWGHDPTKEDRR
;
A
#
# COMPACT_ATOMS: atom_id res chain seq x y z
N MET A 1 15.30 19.59 -11.01
CA MET A 1 13.90 19.19 -10.93
C MET A 1 13.76 17.70 -11.22
N ALA A 2 13.36 16.97 -10.22
CA ALA A 2 13.19 15.54 -10.42
C ALA A 2 11.92 15.33 -11.21
N THR A 3 12.10 14.87 -12.43
CA THR A 3 10.96 14.45 -13.23
C THR A 3 10.96 12.94 -13.28
N PHE A 4 9.83 12.37 -13.04
CA PHE A 4 9.63 10.94 -13.22
C PHE A 4 8.57 10.72 -14.29
N ASP A 5 8.64 9.58 -14.93
CA ASP A 5 7.69 9.22 -15.98
C ASP A 5 6.34 8.89 -15.35
N LYS A 6 5.38 9.79 -15.46
CA LYS A 6 4.06 9.63 -14.87
C LYS A 6 3.33 8.42 -15.41
N ALA A 7 3.45 8.12 -16.68
CA ALA A 7 2.81 6.95 -17.28
C ALA A 7 3.38 5.67 -16.69
N LYS A 8 4.69 5.62 -16.49
CA LYS A 8 5.35 4.47 -15.87
C LYS A 8 4.90 4.28 -14.42
N VAL A 9 4.89 5.38 -13.65
CA VAL A 9 4.45 5.34 -12.24
C VAL A 9 3.02 4.85 -12.14
N HIS A 10 2.14 5.36 -12.99
CA HIS A 10 0.73 4.96 -13.01
C HIS A 10 0.60 3.45 -13.27
N ARG A 11 1.31 2.95 -14.28
CA ARG A 11 1.29 1.53 -14.63
C ARG A 11 1.82 0.66 -13.49
N GLU A 12 2.94 1.06 -12.90
CA GLU A 12 3.55 0.31 -11.80
C GLU A 12 2.66 0.31 -10.55
N PHE A 13 2.00 1.43 -10.27
CA PHE A 13 1.07 1.53 -9.15
C PHE A 13 -0.10 0.55 -9.32
N TRP A 14 -0.72 0.54 -10.50
CA TRP A 14 -1.85 -0.36 -10.76
C TRP A 14 -1.43 -1.83 -10.78
N ASN A 15 -0.16 -2.11 -11.09
CA ASN A 15 0.37 -3.47 -10.98
C ASN A 15 0.65 -3.88 -9.53
N ALA A 16 1.16 -2.95 -8.72
CA ALA A 16 1.51 -3.23 -7.33
C ALA A 16 0.26 -3.37 -6.45
N VAL A 17 -0.73 -2.51 -6.66
CA VAL A 17 -1.97 -2.53 -5.88
C VAL A 17 -2.92 -3.54 -6.52
N ASN A 18 -2.99 -4.72 -5.92
CA ASN A 18 -3.82 -5.81 -6.44
C ASN A 18 -5.11 -6.01 -5.64
N MET A 19 -5.39 -5.13 -4.69
CA MET A 19 -6.64 -5.11 -3.93
C MET A 19 -7.56 -4.05 -4.52
N SER A 20 -8.86 -4.37 -4.62
CA SER A 20 -9.84 -3.37 -5.03
C SER A 20 -10.02 -2.32 -3.93
N ALA A 21 -10.57 -1.16 -4.27
CA ALA A 21 -10.86 -0.13 -3.28
C ALA A 21 -11.78 -0.64 -2.17
N ALA A 22 -12.79 -1.42 -2.54
CA ALA A 22 -13.73 -2.00 -1.56
C ALA A 22 -13.03 -2.99 -0.64
N HIS A 23 -12.19 -3.86 -1.20
CA HIS A 23 -11.45 -4.85 -0.41
C HIS A 23 -10.48 -4.16 0.55
N LEU A 24 -9.77 -3.14 0.05
CA LEU A 24 -8.84 -2.38 0.88
C LEU A 24 -9.58 -1.64 2.00
N TRP A 25 -10.73 -1.05 1.69
CA TRP A 25 -11.57 -0.40 2.70
C TRP A 25 -11.93 -1.37 3.83
N GLU A 26 -12.42 -2.56 3.47
CA GLU A 26 -12.78 -3.59 4.47
C GLU A 26 -11.57 -4.02 5.29
N TRP A 27 -10.43 -4.19 4.63
CA TRP A 27 -9.20 -4.59 5.33
C TRP A 27 -8.76 -3.56 6.37
N LEU A 28 -8.82 -2.26 6.00
CA LEU A 28 -8.39 -1.18 6.89
C LEU A 28 -9.27 -1.07 8.15
N GLU A 29 -10.46 -1.64 8.13
CA GLU A 29 -11.35 -1.66 9.30
C GLU A 29 -10.98 -2.76 10.29
N THR A 30 -10.11 -3.69 9.93
CA THR A 30 -9.74 -4.81 10.80
C THR A 30 -8.73 -4.42 11.85
N ASP A 31 -8.73 -5.17 12.96
CA ASP A 31 -7.74 -5.00 14.02
C ASP A 31 -6.33 -5.34 13.54
N GLU A 32 -6.20 -6.36 12.72
CA GLU A 32 -4.91 -6.77 12.15
C GLU A 32 -4.28 -5.65 11.36
N SER A 33 -5.06 -4.95 10.54
CA SER A 33 -4.58 -3.80 9.77
C SER A 33 -4.08 -2.69 10.68
N ARG A 34 -4.81 -2.41 11.76
CA ARG A 34 -4.50 -1.30 12.66
C ARG A 34 -3.31 -1.57 13.56
N LYS A 35 -3.00 -2.83 13.82
CA LYS A 35 -1.90 -3.23 14.70
C LYS A 35 -0.54 -3.23 14.03
N VAL A 36 -0.49 -3.35 12.71
CA VAL A 36 0.78 -3.41 12.00
C VAL A 36 1.17 -2.03 11.47
N GLY A 37 2.47 -1.88 11.18
CA GLY A 37 2.99 -0.66 10.60
C GLY A 37 3.68 0.22 11.62
N TRP A 38 4.43 1.19 11.09
CA TRP A 38 5.27 2.07 11.92
C TRP A 38 4.44 3.23 12.45
N LYS A 39 4.53 3.46 13.75
CA LYS A 39 3.78 4.50 14.45
C LYS A 39 4.67 5.54 15.14
N GLY A 40 5.89 5.65 14.71
CA GLY A 40 6.83 6.60 15.29
C GLY A 40 8.03 5.91 15.92
N PRO A 41 9.06 6.68 16.30
CA PRO A 41 10.31 6.11 16.80
C PRO A 41 10.16 5.24 18.04
N ASP A 42 9.18 5.52 18.89
CA ASP A 42 8.95 4.76 20.12
C ASP A 42 7.86 3.70 19.98
N GLY A 43 7.27 3.58 18.80
CA GLY A 43 6.17 2.66 18.57
C GLY A 43 4.88 3.01 19.29
N LYS A 44 4.85 4.16 19.94
CA LYS A 44 3.72 4.60 20.75
C LYS A 44 2.99 5.81 20.18
N GLY A 45 3.27 6.14 18.93
CA GLY A 45 2.56 7.21 18.26
C GLY A 45 1.06 7.02 18.37
N SER A 46 0.35 8.06 18.75
CA SER A 46 -1.09 7.99 18.88
C SER A 46 -1.74 7.87 17.52
N GLY A 47 -2.65 6.94 17.39
CA GLY A 47 -3.47 6.84 16.20
C GLY A 47 -2.90 5.95 15.13
N GLU A 48 -3.01 6.41 13.91
CA GLU A 48 -2.85 5.59 12.71
C GLU A 48 -1.39 5.41 12.30
N SER A 49 -1.01 4.18 11.92
CA SER A 49 0.31 3.93 11.35
C SER A 49 0.44 4.60 9.98
N ILE A 50 1.69 4.78 9.54
CA ILE A 50 1.96 5.34 8.22
C ILE A 50 1.36 4.46 7.13
N GLY A 51 1.47 3.13 7.27
CA GLY A 51 0.90 2.20 6.29
C GLY A 51 -0.62 2.28 6.23
N HIS A 52 -1.28 2.35 7.39
CA HIS A 52 -2.73 2.45 7.43
C HIS A 52 -3.20 3.75 6.77
N ALA A 53 -2.54 4.86 7.06
CA ALA A 53 -2.85 6.14 6.43
C ALA A 53 -2.63 6.09 4.92
N SER A 54 -1.56 5.42 4.48
CA SER A 54 -1.31 5.22 3.06
C SER A 54 -2.43 4.43 2.40
N GLY A 55 -2.95 3.40 3.08
CA GLY A 55 -4.06 2.62 2.55
C GLY A 55 -5.29 3.46 2.27
N ARG A 56 -5.62 4.37 3.18
CA ARG A 56 -6.74 5.29 2.96
C ARG A 56 -6.51 6.17 1.75
N ARG A 57 -5.30 6.66 1.58
CA ARG A 57 -4.96 7.48 0.41
C ARG A 57 -5.01 6.67 -0.88
N ILE A 58 -4.58 5.40 -0.84
CA ILE A 58 -4.64 4.52 -2.00
C ILE A 58 -6.08 4.36 -2.49
N ILE A 59 -7.04 4.22 -1.56
CA ILE A 59 -8.45 4.13 -1.92
C ILE A 59 -8.88 5.35 -2.73
N VAL A 60 -8.47 6.54 -2.30
CA VAL A 60 -8.77 7.78 -3.03
C VAL A 60 -8.14 7.75 -4.42
N LEU A 61 -6.87 7.32 -4.49
CA LEU A 61 -6.15 7.25 -5.76
C LEU A 61 -6.80 6.29 -6.75
N LEU A 62 -7.30 5.16 -6.25
CA LEU A 62 -7.96 4.17 -7.10
C LEU A 62 -9.26 4.72 -7.72
N GLY A 63 -9.86 5.72 -7.09
CA GLY A 63 -11.08 6.34 -7.60
C GLY A 63 -10.83 7.51 -8.55
N LYS A 64 -9.58 7.91 -8.75
CA LYS A 64 -9.26 9.04 -9.62
C LYS A 64 -8.91 8.58 -11.03
N LYS A 65 -9.31 9.37 -12.02
CA LYS A 65 -8.86 9.19 -13.41
C LYS A 65 -7.44 9.75 -13.53
N ALA A 66 -6.71 9.28 -14.54
CA ALA A 66 -5.32 9.70 -14.74
C ALA A 66 -5.15 11.21 -14.83
N ASP A 67 -6.09 11.90 -15.48
CA ASP A 67 -6.04 13.35 -15.63
C ASP A 67 -6.39 14.12 -14.37
N GLU A 68 -6.89 13.43 -13.35
CA GLU A 68 -7.23 14.04 -12.05
C GLU A 68 -6.08 13.92 -11.04
N LEU A 69 -5.01 13.21 -11.38
CA LEU A 69 -3.91 12.96 -10.47
C LEU A 69 -2.95 14.16 -10.42
N SER A 70 -2.70 14.63 -9.19
CA SER A 70 -1.74 15.72 -8.97
C SER A 70 -0.31 15.18 -8.89
N ASP A 71 0.66 16.08 -8.89
CA ASP A 71 2.05 15.70 -8.68
C ASP A 71 2.24 15.01 -7.32
N ASP A 72 1.55 15.48 -6.30
CA ASP A 72 1.59 14.84 -4.99
C ASP A 72 1.01 13.43 -5.03
N ASP A 73 -0.05 13.23 -5.81
CA ASP A 73 -0.63 11.90 -6.00
C ASP A 73 0.39 10.95 -6.63
N TYR A 74 1.06 11.40 -7.69
CA TYR A 74 2.11 10.60 -8.34
C TYR A 74 3.27 10.30 -7.40
N ALA A 75 3.66 11.28 -6.58
CA ALA A 75 4.72 11.05 -5.60
C ALA A 75 4.32 9.95 -4.61
N HIS A 76 3.07 9.96 -4.14
CA HIS A 76 2.58 8.91 -3.25
C HIS A 76 2.50 7.55 -3.94
N MET A 77 2.02 7.52 -5.19
CA MET A 77 1.97 6.29 -5.97
C MET A 77 3.37 5.66 -6.11
N ARG A 78 4.36 6.49 -6.37
CA ARG A 78 5.75 6.04 -6.46
C ARG A 78 6.25 5.47 -5.13
N LYS A 79 5.87 6.10 -4.02
CA LYS A 79 6.20 5.62 -2.68
C LYS A 79 5.58 4.25 -2.41
N VAL A 80 4.33 4.06 -2.82
CA VAL A 80 3.63 2.78 -2.68
C VAL A 80 4.36 1.68 -3.46
N VAL A 81 4.69 1.94 -4.71
CA VAL A 81 5.42 0.98 -5.55
C VAL A 81 6.75 0.59 -4.89
N GLY A 82 7.50 1.57 -4.41
CA GLY A 82 8.77 1.30 -3.75
C GLY A 82 8.62 0.47 -2.49
N TYR A 83 7.62 0.77 -1.68
CA TYR A 83 7.36 0.00 -0.47
C TYR A 83 7.02 -1.45 -0.78
N VAL A 84 6.09 -1.67 -1.72
CA VAL A 84 5.66 -3.02 -2.09
C VAL A 84 6.85 -3.84 -2.58
N HIS A 85 7.68 -3.27 -3.47
CA HIS A 85 8.84 -3.97 -4.01
C HIS A 85 9.83 -4.36 -2.92
N ARG A 86 10.18 -3.42 -2.03
CA ARG A 86 11.14 -3.70 -0.96
C ARG A 86 10.62 -4.71 0.04
N HIS A 87 9.35 -4.58 0.40
CA HIS A 87 8.75 -5.44 1.42
C HIS A 87 8.54 -6.86 0.90
N ARG A 88 8.21 -7.02 -0.37
CA ARG A 88 8.06 -8.35 -0.99
C ARG A 88 9.34 -9.17 -0.91
N ALA A 89 10.50 -8.51 -0.96
CA ALA A 89 11.79 -9.20 -0.86
C ALA A 89 12.02 -9.86 0.49
N GLN A 90 11.24 -9.51 1.51
CA GLN A 90 11.40 -10.02 2.87
C GLN A 90 10.40 -11.14 3.20
N ARG A 91 9.93 -11.84 2.21
CA ARG A 91 8.87 -12.86 2.34
C ARG A 91 9.21 -13.94 3.37
N PRO A 92 8.36 -14.13 4.41
CA PRO A 92 8.54 -15.23 5.38
C PRO A 92 8.00 -16.56 4.84
N GLU A 93 8.23 -17.64 5.57
CA GLU A 93 7.71 -18.94 5.18
C GLU A 93 6.19 -18.99 5.23
N ASN A 94 5.61 -18.59 6.35
CA ASN A 94 4.16 -18.57 6.49
C ASN A 94 3.66 -17.15 6.21
N ILE A 95 3.05 -16.96 5.06
CA ILE A 95 2.62 -15.62 4.63
C ILE A 95 1.19 -15.29 5.03
N TYR A 96 0.33 -16.29 5.23
CA TYR A 96 -1.12 -16.06 5.35
C TYR A 96 -1.53 -15.28 6.60
N THR A 97 -0.86 -15.52 7.73
CA THR A 97 -1.16 -14.85 9.00
C THR A 97 -0.01 -13.99 9.50
N SER A 98 0.90 -13.61 8.63
CA SER A 98 2.10 -12.87 9.01
C SER A 98 1.84 -11.37 9.04
N ARG A 99 2.56 -10.68 9.95
CA ARG A 99 2.56 -9.21 9.96
C ARG A 99 3.10 -8.66 8.62
N TRP A 100 3.99 -9.39 7.97
CA TRP A 100 4.50 -9.05 6.66
C TRP A 100 3.36 -8.90 5.64
N ARG A 101 2.45 -9.89 5.61
CA ARG A 101 1.27 -9.81 4.72
C ARG A 101 0.37 -8.63 5.08
N TYR A 102 0.11 -8.46 6.38
CA TYR A 102 -0.80 -7.42 6.84
C TYR A 102 -0.27 -6.03 6.52
N SER A 103 1.04 -5.83 6.67
CA SER A 103 1.67 -4.56 6.30
C SER A 103 1.55 -4.29 4.80
N LEU A 104 1.79 -5.31 3.96
CA LEU A 104 1.61 -5.16 2.51
C LEU A 104 0.17 -4.83 2.14
N MET A 105 -0.80 -5.47 2.81
CA MET A 105 -2.21 -5.20 2.53
C MET A 105 -2.60 -3.76 2.87
N ASN A 106 -1.99 -3.16 3.90
CA ASN A 106 -2.21 -1.74 4.20
C ASN A 106 -1.76 -0.85 3.02
N TRP A 107 -0.77 -1.30 2.26
CA TRP A 107 -0.29 -0.61 1.07
C TRP A 107 -0.97 -1.10 -0.21
N GLY A 108 -2.10 -1.79 -0.06
CA GLY A 108 -2.93 -2.18 -1.20
C GLY A 108 -2.49 -3.45 -1.92
N HIS A 109 -1.53 -4.18 -1.36
CA HIS A 109 -1.00 -5.39 -2.01
C HIS A 109 -1.24 -6.62 -1.13
N ASP A 110 -2.01 -7.58 -1.64
CA ASP A 110 -2.19 -8.87 -0.97
C ASP A 110 -1.30 -9.90 -1.66
N PRO A 111 -0.19 -10.32 -1.02
CA PRO A 111 0.75 -11.24 -1.64
C PRO A 111 0.16 -12.63 -1.90
N THR A 112 -0.91 -13.02 -1.21
CA THR A 112 -1.54 -14.32 -1.45
C THR A 112 -2.24 -14.40 -2.78
N LYS A 113 -2.59 -13.28 -3.39
CA LYS A 113 -3.20 -13.27 -4.72
C LYS A 113 -2.21 -13.69 -5.80
N GLU A 114 -0.93 -13.46 -5.59
CA GLU A 114 0.11 -13.89 -6.53
C GLU A 114 0.23 -15.40 -6.56
N ASP A 115 -0.01 -16.06 -5.44
CA ASP A 115 0.11 -17.52 -5.32
C ASP A 115 -1.04 -18.27 -6.00
N ARG A 116 -2.05 -17.56 -6.47
CA ARG A 116 -3.24 -18.17 -7.09
C ARG A 116 -3.15 -18.25 -8.61
N ARG A 117 -2.02 -17.92 -9.17
CA ARG A 117 -1.82 -17.93 -10.62
C ARG A 117 -1.59 -19.34 -11.13
#